data_3f4642dc83a434af8bce27f064033bd7
#
_entry.id   3f4642dc83a434af8bce27f064033bd7
#
_cell.length_a   1.000
_cell.length_b   1.000
_cell.length_c   1.000
_cell.angle_alpha   90.00
_cell.angle_beta   90.00
_cell.angle_gamma   90.00
#
_symmetry.space_group_name_H-M   'P 1'
#
loop_
_entity.id
_entity.type
_entity.pdbx_description
1 polymer ?
#
loop_
_entity_poly.entity_id
_entity_poly.type
_entity_poly.pdbx_seq_one_letter_code
_entity_poly.pdbx_strand_id
1 'polypeptide(L)'
;MGEKTKQSTKAPLFGGRELLFSQRELLLLVGPLLVEQLLEVTVGMADTMMVSRCGEAAISGVSLVDMINNLIIVLFAALATGGAVVVSQYLGAREQKKADASSGQLILLSALLGAGVALFCFVLARPMLRLCYGSIEADVLDAGVLYLKITALSYPFLALYNAGAALFRSMGNSKISMQISVLMNIINIVGNAVCIFGLKMGVDGVAWPSVISRVVAAALILARCYQKGHALTVPKTIKLDGKMAKRILGIGIPSAFENSLFEAGRILVVSMISTFGTVQIAANAVANNLDGMGTIPGKALGLAMITVVGRCIGAGDSEQAVYYTKKLLVWAYIAMGVFNGAILLFLPQIVSIYALSGATMQLAILLVQIHAGFAILLWPASFVLPNALRAANDVQFTMVTSILSMAIWRLGFSYLIGVHMGLGAIGVWIAMVVDWVCRVVCFVLRFRSGIWKTKYIA
;
A
#
# COMPACT_ATOMS: atom_id res chain seq x y z
N MET A 1 44.72 -2.03 -19.95
CA MET A 1 45.17 -2.95 -18.89
C MET A 1 44.16 -2.89 -17.73
N GLY A 2 43.56 -4.03 -17.38
CA GLY A 2 42.68 -4.19 -16.21
C GLY A 2 41.23 -4.44 -16.53
N GLU A 3 40.92 -5.50 -17.29
CA GLU A 3 39.61 -6.15 -17.24
C GLU A 3 39.35 -6.68 -15.81
N LYS A 4 38.54 -6.00 -15.04
CA LYS A 4 37.98 -6.57 -13.81
C LYS A 4 36.94 -7.63 -14.22
N THR A 5 37.36 -8.87 -14.26
CA THR A 5 36.57 -10.08 -14.30
C THR A 5 35.40 -9.94 -13.33
N LYS A 6 34.17 -9.78 -13.84
CA LYS A 6 32.95 -10.02 -13.06
C LYS A 6 32.97 -11.48 -12.61
N GLN A 7 33.32 -11.74 -11.38
CA GLN A 7 33.07 -13.03 -10.75
C GLN A 7 31.56 -13.28 -10.81
N SER A 8 31.17 -14.12 -11.75
CA SER A 8 29.87 -14.77 -11.81
C SER A 8 29.79 -15.70 -10.59
N THR A 9 29.26 -15.21 -9.49
CA THR A 9 28.80 -16.06 -8.41
C THR A 9 27.66 -16.89 -8.99
N LYS A 10 27.94 -18.17 -9.32
CA LYS A 10 26.94 -19.15 -9.74
C LYS A 10 25.79 -19.10 -8.75
N ALA A 11 24.56 -18.90 -9.25
CA ALA A 11 23.38 -18.93 -8.42
C ALA A 11 23.30 -20.27 -7.69
N PRO A 12 22.95 -20.31 -6.40
CA PRO A 12 22.83 -21.56 -5.68
C PRO A 12 21.80 -22.46 -6.36
N LEU A 13 22.09 -23.76 -6.46
CA LEU A 13 21.22 -24.76 -7.07
C LEU A 13 20.10 -25.15 -6.09
N PHE A 14 18.87 -25.19 -6.56
CA PHE A 14 17.73 -25.74 -5.85
C PHE A 14 17.12 -26.87 -6.67
N GLY A 15 17.12 -28.10 -6.17
CA GLY A 15 16.65 -29.26 -6.91
C GLY A 15 17.38 -29.50 -8.25
N GLY A 16 18.66 -29.13 -8.36
CA GLY A 16 19.45 -29.24 -9.60
C GLY A 16 19.22 -28.12 -10.62
N ARG A 17 18.37 -27.12 -10.34
CA ARG A 17 18.09 -25.95 -11.19
C ARG A 17 18.69 -24.68 -10.58
N GLU A 18 19.07 -23.73 -11.42
CA GLU A 18 19.51 -22.42 -10.94
C GLU A 18 18.33 -21.65 -10.33
N LEU A 19 18.57 -21.01 -9.20
CA LEU A 19 17.59 -20.12 -8.56
C LEU A 19 17.36 -18.88 -9.43
N LEU A 20 16.08 -18.51 -9.63
CA LEU A 20 15.69 -17.33 -10.42
C LEU A 20 16.16 -16.01 -9.80
N PHE A 21 16.38 -15.98 -8.48
CA PHE A 21 16.87 -14.80 -7.78
C PHE A 21 17.99 -15.18 -6.81
N SER A 22 19.10 -14.49 -6.89
CA SER A 22 20.14 -14.53 -5.87
C SER A 22 19.71 -13.78 -4.61
N GLN A 23 20.38 -14.04 -3.50
CA GLN A 23 20.11 -13.34 -2.25
C GLN A 23 20.36 -11.83 -2.35
N ARG A 24 21.37 -11.44 -3.15
CA ARG A 24 21.70 -10.04 -3.40
C ARG A 24 20.58 -9.33 -4.19
N GLU A 25 20.01 -9.97 -5.19
CA GLU A 25 18.90 -9.41 -5.97
C GLU A 25 17.65 -9.21 -5.12
N LEU A 26 17.34 -10.16 -4.22
CA LEU A 26 16.24 -10.01 -3.26
C LEU A 26 16.46 -8.82 -2.32
N LEU A 27 17.67 -8.64 -1.80
CA LEU A 27 18.00 -7.50 -0.94
C LEU A 27 17.93 -6.17 -1.70
N LEU A 28 18.39 -6.15 -2.96
CA LEU A 28 18.29 -4.97 -3.81
C LEU A 28 16.85 -4.64 -4.22
N LEU A 29 15.95 -5.62 -4.20
CA LEU A 29 14.52 -5.40 -4.40
C LEU A 29 13.85 -4.90 -3.11
N VAL A 30 14.08 -5.54 -1.98
CA VAL A 30 13.39 -5.26 -0.71
C VAL A 30 13.89 -3.98 -0.04
N GLY A 31 15.19 -3.71 -0.05
CA GLY A 31 15.78 -2.56 0.62
C GLY A 31 15.17 -1.21 0.19
N PRO A 32 15.14 -0.91 -1.12
CA PRO A 32 14.49 0.32 -1.60
C PRO A 32 13.00 0.39 -1.29
N LEU A 33 12.28 -0.73 -1.29
CA LEU A 33 10.86 -0.77 -0.92
C LEU A 33 10.63 -0.42 0.55
N LEU A 34 11.52 -0.84 1.44
CA LEU A 34 11.48 -0.43 2.85
C LEU A 34 11.62 1.08 2.99
N VAL A 35 12.57 1.70 2.26
CA VAL A 35 12.76 3.16 2.26
C VAL A 35 11.52 3.86 1.71
N GLU A 36 10.94 3.35 0.61
CA GLU A 36 9.72 3.91 0.00
C GLU A 36 8.56 3.91 0.99
N GLN A 37 8.34 2.80 1.72
CA GLN A 37 7.27 2.70 2.72
C GLN A 37 7.52 3.59 3.96
N LEU A 38 8.77 3.74 4.40
CA LEU A 38 9.13 4.67 5.47
C LEU A 38 8.83 6.13 5.09
N LEU A 39 9.17 6.51 3.86
CA LEU A 39 8.92 7.85 3.35
C LEU A 39 7.43 8.16 3.26
N GLU A 40 6.61 7.21 2.82
CA GLU A 40 5.16 7.37 2.74
C GLU A 40 4.55 7.77 4.09
N VAL A 41 4.94 7.08 5.17
CA VAL A 41 4.47 7.41 6.52
C VAL A 41 5.01 8.76 7.00
N THR A 42 6.30 9.04 6.79
CA THR A 42 6.95 10.27 7.25
C THR A 42 6.36 11.51 6.57
N VAL A 43 6.09 11.43 5.28
CA VAL A 43 5.50 12.55 4.52
C VAL A 43 4.07 12.82 4.95
N GLY A 44 3.25 11.79 5.16
CA GLY A 44 1.90 11.96 5.67
C GLY A 44 1.87 12.68 7.03
N MET A 45 2.83 12.39 7.91
CA MET A 45 2.99 13.12 9.18
C MET A 45 3.39 14.58 8.97
N ALA A 46 4.33 14.85 8.08
CA ALA A 46 4.79 16.19 7.77
C ALA A 46 3.67 17.05 7.16
N ASP A 47 2.90 16.49 6.22
CA ASP A 47 1.76 17.17 5.60
C ASP A 47 0.71 17.56 6.65
N THR A 48 0.34 16.65 7.54
CA THR A 48 -0.62 16.93 8.62
C THR A 48 -0.13 18.05 9.54
N MET A 49 1.17 18.06 9.90
CA MET A 49 1.76 19.10 10.72
C MET A 49 1.76 20.48 10.01
N MET A 50 1.98 20.50 8.70
CA MET A 50 1.98 21.75 7.95
C MET A 50 0.57 22.30 7.75
N VAL A 51 -0.42 21.45 7.43
CA VAL A 51 -1.83 21.83 7.31
C VAL A 51 -2.38 22.43 8.61
N SER A 52 -1.89 21.97 9.77
CA SER A 52 -2.34 22.49 11.08
C SER A 52 -2.08 23.99 11.29
N ARG A 53 -1.24 24.60 10.46
CA ARG A 53 -0.99 26.05 10.48
C ARG A 53 -1.95 26.88 9.63
N CYS A 54 -2.79 26.22 8.80
CA CYS A 54 -3.72 26.90 7.90
C CYS A 54 -5.08 27.23 8.56
N GLY A 55 -5.29 26.87 9.81
CA GLY A 55 -6.53 27.11 10.57
C GLY A 55 -7.44 25.88 10.66
N GLU A 56 -8.42 25.94 11.56
CA GLU A 56 -9.27 24.78 11.91
C GLU A 56 -10.16 24.31 10.76
N ALA A 57 -10.75 25.21 10.01
CA ALA A 57 -11.57 24.86 8.84
C ALA A 57 -10.75 24.19 7.74
N ALA A 58 -9.51 24.67 7.54
CA ALA A 58 -8.59 24.09 6.57
C ALA A 58 -8.18 22.66 6.93
N ILE A 59 -7.77 22.44 8.20
CA ILE A 59 -7.40 21.09 8.69
C ILE A 59 -8.58 20.14 8.54
N SER A 60 -9.77 20.56 8.96
CA SER A 60 -10.97 19.73 8.89
C SER A 60 -11.31 19.38 7.46
N GLY A 61 -11.34 20.37 6.55
CA GLY A 61 -11.62 20.15 5.13
C GLY A 61 -10.60 19.22 4.46
N VAL A 62 -9.30 19.42 4.70
CA VAL A 62 -8.23 18.55 4.18
C VAL A 62 -8.36 17.13 4.73
N SER A 63 -8.59 16.96 6.04
CA SER A 63 -8.72 15.64 6.66
C SER A 63 -9.88 14.82 6.10
N LEU A 64 -11.03 15.46 5.80
CA LEU A 64 -12.16 14.80 5.16
C LEU A 64 -11.81 14.33 3.74
N VAL A 65 -11.10 15.16 2.98
CA VAL A 65 -10.67 14.82 1.63
C VAL A 65 -9.58 13.76 1.62
N ASP A 66 -8.71 13.73 2.62
CA ASP A 66 -7.64 12.73 2.71
C ASP A 66 -8.18 11.30 2.90
N MET A 67 -9.33 11.13 3.53
CA MET A 67 -10.02 9.83 3.55
C MET A 67 -10.39 9.37 2.13
N ILE A 68 -10.89 10.29 1.29
CA ILE A 68 -11.22 10.02 -0.11
C ILE A 68 -9.93 9.78 -0.92
N ASN A 69 -8.90 10.59 -0.72
CA ASN A 69 -7.59 10.43 -1.35
C ASN A 69 -7.00 9.04 -1.07
N ASN A 70 -7.09 8.54 0.17
CA ASN A 70 -6.60 7.22 0.54
C ASN A 70 -7.32 6.10 -0.22
N LEU A 71 -8.64 6.18 -0.38
CA LEU A 71 -9.40 5.21 -1.18
C LEU A 71 -8.95 5.23 -2.65
N ILE A 72 -8.69 6.41 -3.22
CA ILE A 72 -8.22 6.56 -4.59
C ILE A 72 -6.79 6.03 -4.77
N ILE A 73 -5.90 6.31 -3.82
CA ILE A 73 -4.53 5.78 -3.80
C ILE A 73 -4.56 4.25 -3.80
N VAL A 74 -5.39 3.66 -2.95
CA VAL A 74 -5.58 2.20 -2.84
C VAL A 74 -6.11 1.60 -4.14
N LEU A 75 -7.03 2.28 -4.82
CA LEU A 75 -7.56 1.87 -6.12
C LEU A 75 -6.44 1.84 -7.20
N PHE A 76 -5.62 2.89 -7.27
CA PHE A 76 -4.50 2.94 -8.22
C PHE A 76 -3.41 1.91 -7.90
N ALA A 77 -3.10 1.70 -6.63
CA ALA A 77 -2.17 0.67 -6.18
C ALA A 77 -2.65 -0.74 -6.52
N ALA A 78 -3.95 -1.00 -6.43
CA ALA A 78 -4.54 -2.29 -6.79
C ALA A 78 -4.45 -2.56 -8.30
N LEU A 79 -4.73 -1.56 -9.15
CA LEU A 79 -4.54 -1.67 -10.60
C LEU A 79 -3.06 -1.92 -10.94
N ALA A 80 -2.15 -1.16 -10.31
CA ALA A 80 -0.71 -1.34 -10.46
C ALA A 80 -0.26 -2.76 -10.05
N THR A 81 -0.83 -3.30 -8.97
CA THR A 81 -0.60 -4.69 -8.53
C THR A 81 -1.06 -5.70 -9.59
N GLY A 82 -2.24 -5.51 -10.18
CA GLY A 82 -2.74 -6.35 -11.26
C GLY A 82 -1.78 -6.39 -12.46
N GLY A 83 -1.30 -5.23 -12.87
CA GLY A 83 -0.29 -5.11 -13.93
C GLY A 83 1.06 -5.74 -13.53
N ALA A 84 1.53 -5.49 -12.30
CA ALA A 84 2.78 -6.06 -11.79
C ALA A 84 2.78 -7.60 -11.82
N VAL A 85 1.67 -8.23 -11.44
CA VAL A 85 1.51 -9.70 -11.51
C VAL A 85 1.63 -10.18 -12.94
N VAL A 86 0.85 -9.61 -13.87
CA VAL A 86 0.83 -10.03 -15.28
C VAL A 86 2.20 -9.84 -15.93
N VAL A 87 2.83 -8.68 -15.74
CA VAL A 87 4.16 -8.38 -16.28
C VAL A 87 5.22 -9.31 -15.69
N SER A 88 5.20 -9.55 -14.36
CA SER A 88 6.14 -10.46 -13.70
C SER A 88 6.01 -11.89 -14.23
N GLN A 89 4.79 -12.37 -14.47
CA GLN A 89 4.53 -13.68 -15.05
C GLN A 89 5.10 -13.79 -16.46
N TYR A 90 4.86 -12.81 -17.34
CA TYR A 90 5.43 -12.84 -18.71
C TYR A 90 6.94 -12.72 -18.73
N LEU A 91 7.53 -11.92 -17.82
CA LEU A 91 8.99 -11.88 -17.67
C LEU A 91 9.55 -13.23 -17.19
N GLY A 92 8.86 -13.89 -16.28
CA GLY A 92 9.21 -15.25 -15.84
C GLY A 92 9.12 -16.29 -16.95
N ALA A 93 8.07 -16.22 -17.77
CA ALA A 93 7.86 -17.07 -18.93
C ALA A 93 8.85 -16.77 -20.09
N ARG A 94 9.68 -15.71 -19.97
CA ARG A 94 10.57 -15.21 -21.04
C ARG A 94 9.82 -14.77 -22.31
N GLU A 95 8.54 -14.42 -22.18
CA GLU A 95 7.70 -13.91 -23.26
C GLU A 95 7.80 -12.39 -23.38
N GLN A 96 8.94 -11.90 -23.84
CA GLN A 96 9.26 -10.47 -23.86
C GLN A 96 8.20 -9.61 -24.58
N LYS A 97 7.70 -10.05 -25.73
CA LYS A 97 6.69 -9.30 -26.50
C LYS A 97 5.38 -9.11 -25.71
N LYS A 98 4.94 -10.14 -24.96
CA LYS A 98 3.74 -10.05 -24.12
C LYS A 98 4.01 -9.22 -22.86
N ALA A 99 5.22 -9.29 -22.29
CA ALA A 99 5.63 -8.45 -21.17
C ALA A 99 5.63 -6.96 -21.55
N ASP A 100 6.20 -6.62 -22.72
CA ASP A 100 6.21 -5.26 -23.25
C ASP A 100 4.78 -4.76 -23.57
N ALA A 101 3.94 -5.60 -24.20
CA ALA A 101 2.55 -5.27 -24.47
C ALA A 101 1.75 -5.03 -23.17
N SER A 102 1.93 -5.90 -22.15
CA SER A 102 1.23 -5.76 -20.87
C SER A 102 1.67 -4.51 -20.09
N SER A 103 2.94 -4.10 -20.22
CA SER A 103 3.43 -2.85 -19.63
C SER A 103 2.75 -1.63 -20.26
N GLY A 104 2.59 -1.62 -21.60
CA GLY A 104 1.82 -0.58 -22.29
C GLY A 104 0.37 -0.55 -21.86
N GLN A 105 -0.29 -1.72 -21.76
CA GLN A 105 -1.70 -1.79 -21.30
C GLN A 105 -1.85 -1.26 -19.87
N LEU A 106 -0.93 -1.57 -18.97
CA LEU A 106 -0.98 -1.05 -17.60
C LEU A 106 -0.92 0.48 -17.58
N ILE A 107 0.00 1.09 -18.34
CA ILE A 107 0.13 2.54 -18.44
C ILE A 107 -1.16 3.15 -19.02
N LEU A 108 -1.71 2.58 -20.09
CA LEU A 108 -2.95 3.07 -20.71
C LEU A 108 -4.14 2.99 -19.75
N LEU A 109 -4.34 1.82 -19.10
CA LEU A 109 -5.43 1.63 -18.14
C LEU A 109 -5.29 2.57 -16.95
N SER A 110 -4.06 2.80 -16.46
CA SER A 110 -3.81 3.73 -15.36
C SER A 110 -4.08 5.18 -15.76
N ALA A 111 -3.71 5.58 -16.98
CA ALA A 111 -4.05 6.91 -17.50
C ALA A 111 -5.57 7.12 -17.63
N LEU A 112 -6.28 6.13 -18.20
CA LEU A 112 -7.73 6.20 -18.38
C LEU A 112 -8.47 6.21 -17.04
N LEU A 113 -8.10 5.31 -16.12
CA LEU A 113 -8.69 5.26 -14.78
C LEU A 113 -8.39 6.55 -14.01
N GLY A 114 -7.13 7.00 -14.02
CA GLY A 114 -6.73 8.23 -13.35
C GLY A 114 -7.47 9.47 -13.88
N ALA A 115 -7.60 9.59 -15.20
CA ALA A 115 -8.36 10.68 -15.83
C ALA A 115 -9.86 10.61 -15.51
N GLY A 116 -10.44 9.39 -15.55
CA GLY A 116 -11.86 9.19 -15.20
C GLY A 116 -12.17 9.55 -13.76
N VAL A 117 -11.33 9.08 -12.81
CA VAL A 117 -11.47 9.42 -11.38
C VAL A 117 -11.24 10.91 -11.13
N ALA A 118 -10.25 11.51 -11.80
CA ALA A 118 -9.99 12.95 -11.70
C ALA A 118 -11.20 13.77 -12.15
N LEU A 119 -11.76 13.46 -13.31
CA LEU A 119 -12.95 14.13 -13.84
C LEU A 119 -14.15 13.97 -12.91
N PHE A 120 -14.38 12.74 -12.42
CA PHE A 120 -15.45 12.44 -11.48
C PHE A 120 -15.32 13.26 -10.20
N CYS A 121 -14.15 13.24 -9.55
CA CYS A 121 -13.91 13.99 -8.33
C CYS A 121 -13.95 15.51 -8.55
N PHE A 122 -13.43 16.00 -9.68
CA PHE A 122 -13.43 17.43 -9.99
C PHE A 122 -14.84 17.98 -10.19
N VAL A 123 -15.68 17.26 -10.96
CA VAL A 123 -17.06 17.68 -11.27
C VAL A 123 -17.98 17.50 -10.06
N LEU A 124 -17.85 16.38 -9.37
CA LEU A 124 -18.75 16.00 -8.29
C LEU A 124 -18.17 16.28 -6.88
N ALA A 125 -17.13 17.14 -6.75
CA ALA A 125 -16.48 17.42 -5.47
C ALA A 125 -17.48 17.83 -4.37
N ARG A 126 -18.31 18.82 -4.61
CA ARG A 126 -19.28 19.34 -3.63
C ARG A 126 -20.39 18.32 -3.30
N PRO A 127 -21.11 17.71 -4.27
CA PRO A 127 -22.12 16.71 -3.96
C PRO A 127 -21.54 15.48 -3.28
N MET A 128 -20.32 15.05 -3.65
CA MET A 128 -19.64 13.92 -3.05
C MET A 128 -19.31 14.14 -1.57
N LEU A 129 -18.75 15.30 -1.21
CA LEU A 129 -18.46 15.63 0.18
C LEU A 129 -19.74 15.72 1.02
N ARG A 130 -20.82 16.32 0.47
CA ARG A 130 -22.11 16.36 1.15
C ARG A 130 -22.73 14.97 1.33
N LEU A 131 -22.60 14.09 0.34
CA LEU A 131 -23.11 12.72 0.44
C LEU A 131 -22.33 11.89 1.48
N CYS A 132 -21.01 12.05 1.51
CA CYS A 132 -20.15 11.28 2.45
C CYS A 132 -20.28 11.76 3.89
N TYR A 133 -20.43 13.07 4.11
CA TYR A 133 -20.30 13.65 5.46
C TYR A 133 -21.54 14.40 5.95
N GLY A 134 -22.59 14.47 5.16
CA GLY A 134 -23.86 15.11 5.54
C GLY A 134 -23.76 16.64 5.66
N SER A 135 -24.33 17.19 6.75
CA SER A 135 -24.30 18.62 7.06
C SER A 135 -22.96 19.01 7.67
N ILE A 136 -22.10 19.64 6.87
CA ILE A 136 -20.79 20.18 7.29
C ILE A 136 -20.90 21.69 7.30
N GLU A 137 -20.14 22.36 8.17
CA GLU A 137 -19.98 23.81 8.16
C GLU A 137 -19.52 24.31 6.79
N ALA A 138 -20.06 25.46 6.36
CA ALA A 138 -19.83 25.95 4.99
C ALA A 138 -18.35 26.18 4.69
N ASP A 139 -17.60 26.72 5.65
CA ASP A 139 -16.17 27.02 5.49
C ASP A 139 -15.33 25.73 5.37
N VAL A 140 -15.66 24.69 6.12
CA VAL A 140 -15.01 23.36 6.03
C VAL A 140 -15.33 22.69 4.70
N LEU A 141 -16.59 22.78 4.25
CA LEU A 141 -17.00 22.25 2.96
C LEU A 141 -16.28 22.95 1.80
N ASP A 142 -16.19 24.28 1.83
CA ASP A 142 -15.55 25.06 0.78
C ASP A 142 -14.04 24.80 0.73
N ALA A 143 -13.39 24.72 1.88
CA ALA A 143 -11.98 24.29 1.98
C ALA A 143 -11.76 22.88 1.43
N GLY A 144 -12.61 21.92 1.79
CA GLY A 144 -12.56 20.55 1.27
C GLY A 144 -12.81 20.47 -0.24
N VAL A 145 -13.79 21.19 -0.77
CA VAL A 145 -14.07 21.24 -2.22
C VAL A 145 -12.88 21.82 -3.00
N LEU A 146 -12.29 22.90 -2.50
CA LEU A 146 -11.09 23.49 -3.12
C LEU A 146 -9.94 22.51 -3.15
N TYR A 147 -9.62 21.90 -2.00
CA TYR A 147 -8.54 20.92 -1.87
C TYR A 147 -8.77 19.70 -2.78
N LEU A 148 -9.98 19.13 -2.78
CA LEU A 148 -10.32 17.99 -3.61
C LEU A 148 -10.21 18.29 -5.11
N LYS A 149 -10.69 19.45 -5.55
CA LYS A 149 -10.59 19.85 -6.97
C LYS A 149 -9.14 20.00 -7.43
N ILE A 150 -8.28 20.60 -6.60
CA ILE A 150 -6.86 20.77 -6.93
C ILE A 150 -6.17 19.41 -6.92
N THR A 151 -6.35 18.60 -5.86
CA THR A 151 -5.71 17.28 -5.75
C THR A 151 -6.20 16.30 -6.83
N ALA A 152 -7.46 16.41 -7.27
CA ALA A 152 -8.00 15.59 -8.35
C ALA A 152 -7.21 15.76 -9.67
N LEU A 153 -6.66 16.95 -9.94
CA LEU A 153 -5.80 17.17 -11.12
C LEU A 153 -4.54 16.31 -11.09
N SER A 154 -4.12 15.86 -9.91
CA SER A 154 -2.93 15.01 -9.75
C SER A 154 -3.19 13.52 -9.96
N TYR A 155 -4.45 13.06 -9.95
CA TYR A 155 -4.78 11.64 -9.97
C TYR A 155 -4.29 10.88 -11.22
N PRO A 156 -4.38 11.42 -12.44
CA PRO A 156 -3.82 10.76 -13.61
C PRO A 156 -2.31 10.54 -13.46
N PHE A 157 -1.60 11.52 -12.91
CA PHE A 157 -0.16 11.45 -12.71
C PHE A 157 0.21 10.47 -11.60
N LEU A 158 -0.56 10.44 -10.51
CA LEU A 158 -0.39 9.47 -9.44
C LEU A 158 -0.62 8.03 -9.93
N ALA A 159 -1.66 7.80 -10.73
CA ALA A 159 -1.93 6.50 -11.33
C ALA A 159 -0.79 6.05 -12.26
N LEU A 160 -0.27 6.96 -13.09
CA LEU A 160 0.87 6.71 -13.97
C LEU A 160 2.16 6.44 -13.19
N TYR A 161 2.42 7.18 -12.11
CA TYR A 161 3.54 6.93 -11.23
C TYR A 161 3.47 5.53 -10.62
N ASN A 162 2.31 5.14 -10.06
CA ASN A 162 2.10 3.81 -9.48
C ASN A 162 2.30 2.69 -10.51
N ALA A 163 1.80 2.87 -11.74
CA ALA A 163 2.02 1.94 -12.83
C ALA A 163 3.51 1.79 -13.18
N GLY A 164 4.22 2.90 -13.36
CA GLY A 164 5.66 2.89 -13.65
C GLY A 164 6.48 2.27 -12.53
N ALA A 165 6.17 2.60 -11.27
CA ALA A 165 6.81 1.99 -10.09
C ALA A 165 6.58 0.48 -10.05
N ALA A 166 5.37 0.01 -10.36
CA ALA A 166 5.04 -1.41 -10.46
C ALA A 166 5.83 -2.11 -11.57
N LEU A 167 6.02 -1.47 -12.73
CA LEU A 167 6.85 -2.00 -13.82
C LEU A 167 8.31 -2.15 -13.39
N PHE A 168 8.90 -1.14 -12.75
CA PHE A 168 10.27 -1.24 -12.25
C PHE A 168 10.43 -2.32 -11.18
N ARG A 169 9.47 -2.46 -10.28
CA ARG A 169 9.44 -3.58 -9.31
C ARG A 169 9.37 -4.93 -10.01
N SER A 170 8.52 -5.08 -11.03
CA SER A 170 8.41 -6.31 -11.83
C SER A 170 9.71 -6.66 -12.57
N MET A 171 10.51 -5.66 -12.95
CA MET A 171 11.87 -5.85 -13.48
C MET A 171 12.90 -6.24 -12.40
N GLY A 172 12.55 -6.20 -11.12
CA GLY A 172 13.47 -6.43 -10.00
C GLY A 172 14.31 -5.19 -9.63
N ASN A 173 13.94 -4.01 -10.12
CA ASN A 173 14.67 -2.76 -9.90
C ASN A 173 13.82 -1.73 -9.16
N SER A 174 13.61 -1.93 -7.87
CA SER A 174 12.90 -0.97 -7.02
C SER A 174 13.70 0.29 -6.66
N LYS A 175 15.00 0.33 -7.00
CA LYS A 175 15.85 1.50 -6.74
C LYS A 175 15.36 2.75 -7.49
N ILE A 176 14.91 2.58 -8.74
CA ILE A 176 14.42 3.70 -9.56
C ILE A 176 13.12 4.26 -8.99
N SER A 177 12.15 3.40 -8.61
CA SER A 177 10.91 3.86 -7.99
C SER A 177 11.17 4.58 -6.67
N MET A 178 12.06 4.05 -5.82
CA MET A 178 12.48 4.69 -4.58
C MET A 178 13.10 6.07 -4.82
N GLN A 179 14.05 6.21 -5.75
CA GLN A 179 14.70 7.49 -6.02
C GLN A 179 13.69 8.56 -6.48
N ILE A 180 12.75 8.18 -7.31
CA ILE A 180 11.69 9.10 -7.79
C ILE A 180 10.72 9.42 -6.66
N SER A 181 10.39 8.44 -5.79
CA SER A 181 9.57 8.66 -4.59
C SER A 181 10.24 9.66 -3.63
N VAL A 182 11.54 9.49 -3.36
CA VAL A 182 12.32 10.45 -2.54
C VAL A 182 12.21 11.86 -3.12
N LEU A 183 12.45 12.02 -4.42
CA LEU A 183 12.36 13.32 -5.07
C LEU A 183 10.95 13.91 -5.01
N MET A 184 9.92 13.09 -5.29
CA MET A 184 8.51 13.49 -5.18
C MET A 184 8.19 14.03 -3.78
N ASN A 185 8.65 13.34 -2.75
CA ASN A 185 8.42 13.71 -1.36
C ASN A 185 9.19 14.98 -0.96
N ILE A 186 10.43 15.14 -1.43
CA ILE A 186 11.19 16.38 -1.21
C ILE A 186 10.46 17.57 -1.86
N ILE A 187 10.01 17.45 -3.11
CA ILE A 187 9.28 18.52 -3.80
C ILE A 187 7.98 18.84 -3.05
N ASN A 188 7.27 17.84 -2.56
CA ASN A 188 6.04 18.03 -1.79
C ASN A 188 6.30 18.79 -0.48
N ILE A 189 7.23 18.31 0.37
CA ILE A 189 7.53 18.90 1.67
C ILE A 189 8.06 20.32 1.51
N VAL A 190 9.05 20.52 0.62
CA VAL A 190 9.64 21.85 0.38
C VAL A 190 8.59 22.80 -0.23
N GLY A 191 7.79 22.31 -1.17
CA GLY A 191 6.70 23.07 -1.78
C GLY A 191 5.66 23.50 -0.76
N ASN A 192 5.20 22.59 0.11
CA ASN A 192 4.28 22.90 1.20
C ASN A 192 4.86 23.94 2.14
N ALA A 193 6.13 23.78 2.52
CA ALA A 193 6.81 24.75 3.40
C ALA A 193 6.88 26.15 2.77
N VAL A 194 7.26 26.25 1.50
CA VAL A 194 7.33 27.52 0.76
C VAL A 194 5.94 28.16 0.63
N CYS A 195 4.92 27.38 0.24
CA CYS A 195 3.58 27.91 0.04
C CYS A 195 2.92 28.35 1.36
N ILE A 196 3.07 27.56 2.44
CA ILE A 196 2.41 27.86 3.71
C ILE A 196 3.18 28.94 4.48
N PHE A 197 4.49 28.78 4.66
CA PHE A 197 5.28 29.69 5.51
C PHE A 197 5.80 30.90 4.74
N GLY A 198 6.16 30.74 3.44
CA GLY A 198 6.69 31.82 2.62
C GLY A 198 5.58 32.66 1.99
N LEU A 199 4.64 32.02 1.28
CA LEU A 199 3.58 32.71 0.54
C LEU A 199 2.31 32.91 1.36
N LYS A 200 2.20 32.32 2.57
CA LYS A 200 1.03 32.38 3.46
C LYS A 200 -0.27 31.95 2.77
N MET A 201 -0.17 30.97 1.91
CA MET A 201 -1.33 30.35 1.24
C MET A 201 -2.12 29.51 2.24
N GLY A 202 -3.40 29.30 1.97
CA GLY A 202 -4.26 28.43 2.76
C GLY A 202 -4.19 26.97 2.31
N VAL A 203 -5.36 26.35 2.14
CA VAL A 203 -5.53 24.95 1.72
C VAL A 203 -4.89 24.65 0.34
N ASP A 204 -4.97 25.61 -0.56
CA ASP A 204 -4.34 25.57 -1.88
C ASP A 204 -2.82 25.48 -1.81
N GLY A 205 -2.20 26.03 -0.76
CA GLY A 205 -0.76 25.94 -0.50
C GLY A 205 -0.25 24.53 -0.17
N VAL A 206 -1.12 23.61 0.22
CA VAL A 206 -0.81 22.18 0.42
C VAL A 206 -1.17 21.38 -0.83
N ALA A 207 -2.21 21.77 -1.52
CA ALA A 207 -2.72 21.05 -2.68
C ALA A 207 -1.78 21.15 -3.90
N TRP A 208 -1.31 22.37 -4.25
CA TRP A 208 -0.47 22.59 -5.42
C TRP A 208 0.88 21.88 -5.39
N PRO A 209 1.65 21.87 -4.29
CA PRO A 209 2.88 21.10 -4.21
C PRO A 209 2.66 19.60 -4.41
N SER A 210 1.53 19.06 -3.93
CA SER A 210 1.12 17.68 -4.16
C SER A 210 0.88 17.39 -5.65
N VAL A 211 0.25 18.31 -6.38
CA VAL A 211 0.07 18.20 -7.84
C VAL A 211 1.43 18.23 -8.54
N ILE A 212 2.25 19.23 -8.26
CA ILE A 212 3.57 19.43 -8.91
C ILE A 212 4.46 18.21 -8.68
N SER A 213 4.56 17.73 -7.45
CA SER A 213 5.39 16.58 -7.10
C SER A 213 4.97 15.31 -7.83
N ARG A 214 3.66 15.06 -7.95
CA ARG A 214 3.11 13.90 -8.66
C ARG A 214 3.29 14.01 -10.18
N VAL A 215 3.15 15.21 -10.76
CA VAL A 215 3.43 15.46 -12.20
C VAL A 215 4.90 15.18 -12.50
N VAL A 216 5.82 15.71 -11.70
CA VAL A 216 7.26 15.47 -11.87
C VAL A 216 7.59 13.98 -11.71
N ALA A 217 7.05 13.32 -10.70
CA ALA A 217 7.28 11.90 -10.48
C ALA A 217 6.77 11.04 -11.66
N ALA A 218 5.56 11.33 -12.17
CA ALA A 218 5.01 10.64 -13.33
C ALA A 218 5.85 10.87 -14.59
N ALA A 219 6.27 12.10 -14.85
CA ALA A 219 7.11 12.42 -16.00
C ALA A 219 8.45 11.68 -15.94
N LEU A 220 9.09 11.68 -14.77
CA LEU A 220 10.38 11.00 -14.59
C LEU A 220 10.27 9.49 -14.70
N ILE A 221 9.27 8.87 -14.06
CA ILE A 221 9.13 7.42 -14.11
C ILE A 221 8.78 6.94 -15.52
N LEU A 222 7.91 7.66 -16.23
CA LEU A 222 7.58 7.35 -17.63
C LEU A 222 8.80 7.54 -18.54
N ALA A 223 9.54 8.65 -18.38
CA ALA A 223 10.77 8.86 -19.14
C ALA A 223 11.76 7.70 -18.96
N ARG A 224 11.88 7.17 -17.74
CA ARG A 224 12.69 5.98 -17.45
C ARG A 224 12.11 4.71 -18.07
N CYS A 225 10.78 4.53 -18.07
CA CYS A 225 10.12 3.37 -18.69
C CYS A 225 10.33 3.31 -20.21
N TYR A 226 10.45 4.47 -20.88
CA TYR A 226 10.70 4.54 -22.33
C TYR A 226 12.19 4.50 -22.70
N GLN A 227 13.12 4.53 -21.75
CA GLN A 227 14.54 4.39 -22.01
C GLN A 227 14.89 2.96 -22.42
N LYS A 228 15.74 2.84 -23.47
CA LYS A 228 16.28 1.55 -23.88
C LYS A 228 17.28 1.01 -22.85
N GLY A 229 17.39 -0.30 -22.77
CA GLY A 229 18.36 -0.97 -21.87
C GLY A 229 17.76 -1.53 -20.58
N HIS A 230 16.46 -1.38 -20.37
CA HIS A 230 15.73 -2.07 -19.31
C HIS A 230 15.21 -3.44 -19.76
N ALA A 231 14.87 -4.29 -18.80
CA ALA A 231 14.29 -5.61 -19.06
C ALA A 231 12.89 -5.55 -19.72
N LEU A 232 12.24 -4.37 -19.70
CA LEU A 232 10.99 -4.08 -20.39
C LEU A 232 11.19 -2.88 -21.31
N THR A 233 10.52 -2.91 -22.47
CA THR A 233 10.43 -1.77 -23.37
C THR A 233 8.96 -1.41 -23.57
N VAL A 234 8.53 -0.29 -22.99
CA VAL A 234 7.15 0.17 -23.17
C VAL A 234 6.94 0.55 -24.64
N PRO A 235 5.91 0.01 -25.32
CA PRO A 235 5.62 0.36 -26.72
C PRO A 235 5.28 1.85 -26.84
N LYS A 236 5.83 2.51 -27.88
CA LYS A 236 5.52 3.93 -28.15
C LYS A 236 4.07 4.14 -28.60
N THR A 237 3.51 3.19 -29.31
CA THR A 237 2.11 3.17 -29.74
C THR A 237 1.37 2.08 -28.95
N ILE A 238 0.46 2.49 -28.07
CA ILE A 238 -0.32 1.58 -27.23
C ILE A 238 -1.73 1.53 -27.83
N LYS A 239 -2.08 0.36 -28.36
CA LYS A 239 -3.47 0.07 -28.75
C LYS A 239 -4.14 -0.72 -27.62
N LEU A 240 -5.40 -0.44 -27.34
CA LEU A 240 -6.14 -1.18 -26.32
C LEU A 240 -6.32 -2.64 -26.76
N ASP A 241 -5.71 -3.56 -26.01
CA ASP A 241 -5.90 -5.00 -26.15
C ASP A 241 -6.88 -5.47 -25.07
N GLY A 242 -8.12 -5.78 -25.48
CA GLY A 242 -9.17 -6.19 -24.55
C GLY A 242 -8.84 -7.48 -23.78
N LYS A 243 -8.08 -8.42 -24.36
CA LYS A 243 -7.68 -9.65 -23.66
C LYS A 243 -6.66 -9.35 -22.57
N MET A 244 -5.64 -8.54 -22.89
CA MET A 244 -4.62 -8.14 -21.92
C MET A 244 -5.21 -7.24 -20.83
N ALA A 245 -6.05 -6.29 -21.20
CA ALA A 245 -6.77 -5.43 -20.26
C ALA A 245 -7.63 -6.26 -19.28
N LYS A 246 -8.40 -7.24 -19.79
CA LYS A 246 -9.21 -8.15 -18.97
C LYS A 246 -8.34 -8.95 -17.99
N ARG A 247 -7.14 -9.38 -18.39
CA ARG A 247 -6.21 -10.11 -17.51
C ARG A 247 -5.70 -9.22 -16.38
N ILE A 248 -5.28 -8.00 -16.69
CA ILE A 248 -4.82 -7.02 -15.68
C ILE A 248 -5.98 -6.65 -14.72
N LEU A 249 -7.14 -6.31 -15.27
CA LEU A 249 -8.32 -5.94 -14.48
C LEU A 249 -8.87 -7.13 -13.67
N GLY A 250 -8.75 -8.36 -14.18
CA GLY A 250 -9.15 -9.58 -13.46
C GLY A 250 -8.38 -9.81 -12.16
N ILE A 251 -7.19 -9.19 -12.01
CA ILE A 251 -6.41 -9.18 -10.77
C ILE A 251 -6.62 -7.86 -10.02
N GLY A 252 -6.59 -6.74 -10.74
CA GLY A 252 -6.69 -5.40 -10.18
C GLY A 252 -8.04 -5.12 -9.51
N ILE A 253 -9.16 -5.47 -10.15
CA ILE A 253 -10.50 -5.20 -9.61
C ILE A 253 -10.75 -5.95 -8.30
N PRO A 254 -10.54 -7.27 -8.18
CA PRO A 254 -10.70 -7.95 -6.89
C PRO A 254 -9.78 -7.38 -5.81
N SER A 255 -8.54 -7.05 -6.14
CA SER A 255 -7.61 -6.40 -5.20
C SER A 255 -8.08 -5.01 -4.78
N ALA A 256 -8.68 -4.24 -5.68
CA ALA A 256 -9.25 -2.94 -5.38
C ALA A 256 -10.44 -3.06 -4.43
N PHE A 257 -11.35 -3.98 -4.70
CA PHE A 257 -12.49 -4.25 -3.82
C PHE A 257 -12.04 -4.71 -2.42
N GLU A 258 -11.08 -5.64 -2.35
CA GLU A 258 -10.52 -6.11 -1.08
C GLU A 258 -9.96 -4.96 -0.25
N ASN A 259 -9.09 -4.15 -0.85
CA ASN A 259 -8.41 -3.06 -0.15
C ASN A 259 -9.38 -1.92 0.21
N SER A 260 -10.28 -1.55 -0.70
CA SER A 260 -11.27 -0.48 -0.45
C SER A 260 -12.26 -0.85 0.65
N LEU A 261 -12.75 -2.10 0.66
CA LEU A 261 -13.63 -2.59 1.72
C LEU A 261 -12.89 -2.73 3.05
N PHE A 262 -11.60 -3.06 3.02
CA PHE A 262 -10.76 -3.09 4.21
C PHE A 262 -10.62 -1.68 4.81
N GLU A 263 -10.35 -0.65 4.00
CA GLU A 263 -10.27 0.74 4.46
C GLU A 263 -11.63 1.25 4.96
N ALA A 264 -12.72 0.95 4.26
CA ALA A 264 -14.06 1.27 4.73
C ALA A 264 -14.37 0.60 6.08
N GLY A 265 -13.98 -0.67 6.26
CA GLY A 265 -14.10 -1.36 7.53
C GLY A 265 -13.29 -0.72 8.65
N ARG A 266 -12.08 -0.21 8.37
CA ARG A 266 -11.28 0.56 9.35
C ARG A 266 -11.99 1.84 9.78
N ILE A 267 -12.61 2.55 8.85
CA ILE A 267 -13.40 3.77 9.17
C ILE A 267 -14.56 3.41 10.10
N LEU A 268 -15.29 2.33 9.83
CA LEU A 268 -16.38 1.86 10.69
C LEU A 268 -15.89 1.47 12.09
N VAL A 269 -14.73 0.84 12.20
CA VAL A 269 -14.09 0.53 13.49
C VAL A 269 -13.76 1.81 14.27
N VAL A 270 -13.18 2.81 13.62
CA VAL A 270 -12.87 4.10 14.26
C VAL A 270 -14.16 4.82 14.70
N SER A 271 -15.21 4.78 13.87
CA SER A 271 -16.52 5.30 14.21
C SER A 271 -17.12 4.60 15.43
N MET A 272 -16.95 3.28 15.56
CA MET A 272 -17.37 2.54 16.76
C MET A 272 -16.57 2.99 17.99
N ILE A 273 -15.25 3.14 17.88
CA ILE A 273 -14.41 3.61 19.01
C ILE A 273 -14.78 5.02 19.43
N SER A 274 -15.26 5.89 18.53
CA SER A 274 -15.66 7.24 18.85
C SER A 274 -16.84 7.30 19.87
N THR A 275 -17.62 6.23 19.97
CA THR A 275 -18.72 6.12 20.95
C THR A 275 -18.24 5.79 22.37
N PHE A 276 -16.98 5.41 22.56
CA PHE A 276 -16.45 4.98 23.87
C PHE A 276 -15.85 6.13 24.71
N GLY A 277 -15.83 7.35 24.18
CA GLY A 277 -15.33 8.55 24.85
C GLY A 277 -13.89 8.94 24.50
N THR A 278 -13.52 10.16 24.91
CA THR A 278 -12.31 10.86 24.47
C THR A 278 -11.00 10.13 24.80
N VAL A 279 -10.92 9.48 25.98
CA VAL A 279 -9.75 8.68 26.39
C VAL A 279 -9.47 7.57 25.40
N GLN A 280 -10.52 6.85 24.97
CA GLN A 280 -10.38 5.73 24.04
C GLN A 280 -10.09 6.17 22.62
N ILE A 281 -10.66 7.29 22.19
CA ILE A 281 -10.37 7.91 20.88
C ILE A 281 -8.90 8.30 20.82
N ALA A 282 -8.39 9.02 21.81
CA ALA A 282 -7.02 9.50 21.84
C ALA A 282 -6.00 8.34 21.93
N ALA A 283 -6.27 7.35 22.78
CA ALA A 283 -5.43 6.16 22.90
C ALA A 283 -5.38 5.37 21.57
N ASN A 284 -6.54 5.18 20.92
CA ASN A 284 -6.64 4.51 19.63
C ASN A 284 -5.90 5.27 18.50
N ALA A 285 -5.95 6.61 18.50
CA ALA A 285 -5.23 7.41 17.50
C ALA A 285 -3.71 7.20 17.59
N VAL A 286 -3.15 7.25 18.80
CA VAL A 286 -1.73 6.98 19.02
C VAL A 286 -1.37 5.54 18.66
N ALA A 287 -2.19 4.57 19.06
CA ALA A 287 -1.96 3.17 18.73
C ALA A 287 -1.98 2.90 17.22
N ASN A 288 -2.90 3.52 16.46
CA ASN A 288 -2.94 3.41 15.00
C ASN A 288 -1.72 4.03 14.30
N ASN A 289 -1.16 5.13 14.84
CA ASN A 289 0.08 5.70 14.30
C ASN A 289 1.25 4.71 14.44
N LEU A 290 1.38 4.07 15.61
CA LEU A 290 2.43 3.09 15.86
C LEU A 290 2.21 1.78 15.09
N ASP A 291 0.95 1.36 14.88
CA ASP A 291 0.58 0.27 13.96
C ASP A 291 1.08 0.55 12.52
N GLY A 292 0.81 1.75 12.01
CA GLY A 292 1.27 2.17 10.69
C GLY A 292 2.79 2.01 10.53
N MET A 293 3.56 2.37 11.55
CA MET A 293 5.02 2.20 11.58
C MET A 293 5.43 0.73 11.69
N GLY A 294 4.80 -0.03 12.58
CA GLY A 294 5.11 -1.45 12.82
C GLY A 294 4.90 -2.35 11.61
N THR A 295 3.98 -1.99 10.71
CA THR A 295 3.63 -2.79 9.52
C THR A 295 4.46 -2.48 8.27
N ILE A 296 5.33 -1.46 8.29
CA ILE A 296 6.18 -1.05 7.17
C ILE A 296 6.99 -2.22 6.56
N PRO A 297 7.72 -3.03 7.34
CA PRO A 297 8.53 -4.12 6.76
C PRO A 297 7.68 -5.16 6.06
N GLY A 298 6.51 -5.47 6.60
CA GLY A 298 5.58 -6.39 6.00
C GLY A 298 5.02 -5.91 4.67
N LYS A 299 4.66 -4.63 4.56
CA LYS A 299 4.19 -4.01 3.30
C LYS A 299 5.25 -4.10 2.22
N ALA A 300 6.50 -3.74 2.52
CA ALA A 300 7.61 -3.81 1.58
C ALA A 300 7.86 -5.24 1.07
N LEU A 301 7.86 -6.23 1.99
CA LEU A 301 8.02 -7.63 1.63
C LEU A 301 6.81 -8.20 0.87
N GLY A 302 5.61 -7.70 1.14
CA GLY A 302 4.41 -8.01 0.36
C GLY A 302 4.53 -7.59 -1.11
N LEU A 303 5.05 -6.40 -1.37
CA LEU A 303 5.32 -5.92 -2.74
C LEU A 303 6.40 -6.75 -3.44
N ALA A 304 7.47 -7.09 -2.74
CA ALA A 304 8.53 -7.96 -3.27
C ALA A 304 8.01 -9.38 -3.58
N MET A 305 7.10 -9.90 -2.74
CA MET A 305 6.46 -11.21 -2.92
C MET A 305 5.74 -11.30 -4.27
N ILE A 306 5.01 -10.27 -4.67
CA ILE A 306 4.29 -10.21 -5.95
C ILE A 306 5.25 -10.38 -7.12
N THR A 307 6.36 -9.67 -7.12
CA THR A 307 7.36 -9.73 -8.19
C THR A 307 8.05 -11.09 -8.25
N VAL A 308 8.54 -11.57 -7.10
CA VAL A 308 9.36 -12.78 -7.04
C VAL A 308 8.52 -14.02 -7.35
N VAL A 309 7.38 -14.15 -6.69
CA VAL A 309 6.48 -15.30 -6.92
C VAL A 309 5.87 -15.24 -8.31
N GLY A 310 5.46 -14.05 -8.79
CA GLY A 310 4.93 -13.88 -10.13
C GLY A 310 5.91 -14.36 -11.22
N ARG A 311 7.21 -14.07 -11.09
CA ARG A 311 8.22 -14.58 -12.01
C ARG A 311 8.40 -16.09 -11.92
N CYS A 312 8.37 -16.67 -10.72
CA CYS A 312 8.46 -18.12 -10.56
C CYS A 312 7.27 -18.83 -11.22
N ILE A 313 6.06 -18.30 -11.01
CA ILE A 313 4.83 -18.82 -11.60
C ILE A 313 4.88 -18.72 -13.14
N GLY A 314 5.32 -17.56 -13.66
CA GLY A 314 5.50 -17.37 -15.09
C GLY A 314 6.52 -18.33 -15.72
N ALA A 315 7.59 -18.64 -14.99
CA ALA A 315 8.58 -19.64 -15.41
C ALA A 315 8.09 -21.10 -15.32
N GLY A 316 6.86 -21.33 -14.83
CA GLY A 316 6.32 -22.67 -14.61
C GLY A 316 6.96 -23.42 -13.44
N ASP A 317 7.76 -22.73 -12.60
CA ASP A 317 8.47 -23.34 -11.48
C ASP A 317 7.74 -23.07 -10.15
N SER A 318 6.74 -23.89 -9.88
CA SER A 318 5.97 -23.79 -8.63
C SER A 318 6.77 -24.17 -7.38
N GLU A 319 7.85 -24.93 -7.53
CA GLU A 319 8.72 -25.32 -6.40
C GLU A 319 9.53 -24.12 -5.93
N GLN A 320 10.13 -23.37 -6.87
CA GLN A 320 10.80 -22.12 -6.54
C GLN A 320 9.81 -21.06 -6.01
N ALA A 321 8.56 -21.01 -6.53
CA ALA A 321 7.52 -20.16 -5.97
C ALA A 321 7.26 -20.44 -4.49
N VAL A 322 7.16 -21.72 -4.10
CA VAL A 322 7.03 -22.14 -2.69
C VAL A 322 8.28 -21.77 -1.89
N TYR A 323 9.47 -22.02 -2.42
CA TYR A 323 10.73 -21.70 -1.75
C TYR A 323 10.83 -20.20 -1.45
N TYR A 324 10.60 -19.33 -2.46
CA TYR A 324 10.70 -17.88 -2.25
C TYR A 324 9.58 -17.34 -1.38
N THR A 325 8.37 -17.89 -1.46
CA THR A 325 7.29 -17.53 -0.54
C THR A 325 7.70 -17.78 0.90
N LYS A 326 8.21 -18.96 1.22
CA LYS A 326 8.69 -19.28 2.56
C LYS A 326 9.84 -18.37 2.98
N LYS A 327 10.82 -18.15 2.10
CA LYS A 327 11.99 -17.30 2.37
C LYS A 327 11.60 -15.84 2.67
N LEU A 328 10.78 -15.23 1.83
CA LEU A 328 10.31 -13.85 2.03
C LEU A 328 9.40 -13.75 3.25
N LEU A 329 8.63 -14.79 3.55
CA LEU A 329 7.82 -14.85 4.76
C LEU A 329 8.69 -14.89 6.03
N VAL A 330 9.77 -15.70 6.04
CA VAL A 330 10.75 -15.70 7.13
C VAL A 330 11.40 -14.33 7.30
N TRP A 331 11.79 -13.69 6.21
CA TRP A 331 12.30 -12.31 6.27
C TRP A 331 11.26 -11.33 6.84
N ALA A 332 9.99 -11.52 6.51
CA ALA A 332 8.90 -10.70 7.06
C ALA A 332 8.76 -10.91 8.57
N TYR A 333 8.82 -12.15 9.05
CA TYR A 333 8.80 -12.45 10.48
C TYR A 333 9.98 -11.82 11.22
N ILE A 334 11.19 -11.93 10.67
CA ILE A 334 12.40 -11.34 11.28
C ILE A 334 12.29 -9.81 11.29
N ALA A 335 11.98 -9.19 10.16
CA ALA A 335 11.91 -7.74 10.05
C ALA A 335 10.78 -7.15 10.90
N MET A 336 9.59 -7.77 10.90
CA MET A 336 8.48 -7.39 11.76
C MET A 336 8.83 -7.59 13.25
N GLY A 337 9.54 -8.68 13.58
CA GLY A 337 10.02 -8.95 14.92
C GLY A 337 10.98 -7.88 15.42
N VAL A 338 11.94 -7.47 14.61
CA VAL A 338 12.88 -6.40 14.95
C VAL A 338 12.17 -5.06 15.10
N PHE A 339 11.32 -4.69 14.14
CA PHE A 339 10.62 -3.39 14.15
C PHE A 339 9.62 -3.28 15.31
N ASN A 340 8.72 -4.24 15.45
CA ASN A 340 7.74 -4.24 16.53
C ASN A 340 8.38 -4.52 17.89
N GLY A 341 9.44 -5.32 17.94
CA GLY A 341 10.24 -5.53 19.16
C GLY A 341 10.90 -4.22 19.63
N ALA A 342 11.43 -3.41 18.69
CA ALA A 342 11.96 -2.09 19.03
C ALA A 342 10.86 -1.15 19.52
N ILE A 343 9.68 -1.14 18.87
CA ILE A 343 8.52 -0.35 19.33
C ILE A 343 8.14 -0.77 20.75
N LEU A 344 8.04 -2.06 21.04
CA LEU A 344 7.69 -2.57 22.38
C LEU A 344 8.74 -2.21 23.45
N LEU A 345 10.03 -2.27 23.08
CA LEU A 345 11.13 -1.94 24.01
C LEU A 345 11.11 -0.47 24.42
N PHE A 346 10.84 0.43 23.48
CA PHE A 346 10.83 1.88 23.70
C PHE A 346 9.42 2.44 23.86
N LEU A 347 8.41 1.60 24.05
CA LEU A 347 7.00 1.99 24.04
C LEU A 347 6.65 3.09 25.03
N PRO A 348 7.06 3.06 26.32
CA PRO A 348 6.76 4.13 27.26
C PRO A 348 7.34 5.47 26.83
N GLN A 349 8.59 5.48 26.30
CA GLN A 349 9.27 6.66 25.81
C GLN A 349 8.58 7.24 24.58
N ILE A 350 8.18 6.38 23.63
CA ILE A 350 7.50 6.80 22.41
C ILE A 350 6.13 7.40 22.75
N VAL A 351 5.35 6.74 23.62
CA VAL A 351 4.01 7.23 23.99
C VAL A 351 4.09 8.51 24.82
N SER A 352 5.15 8.71 25.62
CA SER A 352 5.35 9.95 26.40
C SER A 352 5.48 11.20 25.53
N ILE A 353 5.94 11.06 24.27
CA ILE A 353 6.07 12.18 23.30
C ILE A 353 4.70 12.81 23.00
N TYR A 354 3.61 12.03 23.08
CA TYR A 354 2.27 12.48 22.77
C TYR A 354 1.61 13.29 23.90
N ALA A 355 2.28 13.47 25.04
CA ALA A 355 1.81 14.27 26.19
C ALA A 355 0.36 13.91 26.64
N LEU A 356 0.01 12.62 26.68
CA LEU A 356 -1.30 12.12 27.03
C LEU A 356 -1.55 12.14 28.54
N SER A 357 -2.83 12.20 28.95
CA SER A 357 -3.24 11.96 30.36
C SER A 357 -2.87 10.54 30.79
N GLY A 358 -2.69 10.31 32.10
CA GLY A 358 -2.26 9.01 32.64
C GLY A 358 -3.13 7.83 32.21
N ALA A 359 -4.45 7.99 32.21
CA ALA A 359 -5.39 6.95 31.78
C ALA A 359 -5.28 6.67 30.26
N THR A 360 -5.19 7.72 29.44
CA THR A 360 -5.04 7.61 27.99
C THR A 360 -3.69 6.96 27.62
N MET A 361 -2.62 7.33 28.34
CA MET A 361 -1.29 6.76 28.13
C MET A 361 -1.26 5.25 28.42
N GLN A 362 -1.83 4.84 29.56
CA GLN A 362 -1.90 3.41 29.93
C GLN A 362 -2.69 2.60 28.90
N LEU A 363 -3.84 3.13 28.46
CA LEU A 363 -4.64 2.46 27.44
C LEU A 363 -3.89 2.39 26.09
N ALA A 364 -3.25 3.46 25.65
CA ALA A 364 -2.45 3.47 24.42
C ALA A 364 -1.32 2.43 24.46
N ILE A 365 -0.61 2.35 25.57
CA ILE A 365 0.45 1.34 25.78
C ILE A 365 -0.13 -0.07 25.65
N LEU A 366 -1.26 -0.36 26.31
CA LEU A 366 -1.91 -1.66 26.24
C LEU A 366 -2.34 -2.03 24.80
N LEU A 367 -2.96 -1.08 24.08
CA LEU A 367 -3.39 -1.30 22.70
C LEU A 367 -2.19 -1.62 21.80
N VAL A 368 -1.08 -0.87 21.93
CA VAL A 368 0.13 -1.12 21.15
C VAL A 368 0.79 -2.44 21.53
N GLN A 369 0.79 -2.82 22.81
CA GLN A 369 1.30 -4.13 23.24
C GLN A 369 0.51 -5.28 22.61
N ILE A 370 -0.83 -5.19 22.60
CA ILE A 370 -1.68 -6.18 21.93
C ILE A 370 -1.34 -6.24 20.44
N HIS A 371 -1.30 -5.08 19.76
CA HIS A 371 -1.01 -5.05 18.33
C HIS A 371 0.38 -5.58 18.00
N ALA A 372 1.43 -4.94 18.52
CA ALA A 372 2.81 -5.25 18.17
C ALA A 372 3.20 -6.70 18.56
N GLY A 373 2.69 -7.18 19.72
CA GLY A 373 2.92 -8.55 20.15
C GLY A 373 2.35 -9.59 19.19
N PHE A 374 1.09 -9.43 18.79
CA PHE A 374 0.42 -10.33 17.85
C PHE A 374 0.83 -10.07 16.40
N ALA A 375 1.21 -8.83 16.03
CA ALA A 375 1.69 -8.51 14.68
C ALA A 375 2.96 -9.29 14.33
N ILE A 376 3.88 -9.47 15.27
CA ILE A 376 5.10 -10.28 15.07
C ILE A 376 4.74 -11.70 14.64
N LEU A 377 3.69 -12.28 15.22
CA LEU A 377 3.32 -13.69 15.02
C LEU A 377 2.36 -13.90 13.85
N LEU A 378 1.41 -13.00 13.65
CA LEU A 378 0.26 -13.24 12.77
C LEU A 378 0.30 -12.40 11.48
N TRP A 379 0.82 -11.17 11.54
CA TRP A 379 0.71 -10.22 10.44
C TRP A 379 1.39 -10.71 9.13
N PRO A 380 2.60 -11.31 9.15
CA PRO A 380 3.21 -11.82 7.93
C PRO A 380 2.35 -12.87 7.20
N ALA A 381 1.78 -13.82 7.92
CA ALA A 381 0.93 -14.84 7.31
C ALA A 381 -0.46 -14.29 6.92
N SER A 382 -0.96 -13.23 7.60
CA SER A 382 -2.25 -12.60 7.29
C SER A 382 -2.20 -11.67 6.09
N PHE A 383 -1.09 -10.94 5.88
CA PHE A 383 -1.01 -9.85 4.89
C PHE A 383 0.11 -9.99 3.86
N VAL A 384 1.23 -10.69 4.18
CA VAL A 384 2.31 -10.92 3.20
C VAL A 384 2.01 -12.18 2.38
N LEU A 385 1.60 -13.28 3.01
CA LEU A 385 1.32 -14.54 2.32
C LEU A 385 0.24 -14.42 1.22
N PRO A 386 -0.86 -13.68 1.39
CA PRO A 386 -1.86 -13.49 0.32
C PRO A 386 -1.28 -12.91 -0.97
N ASN A 387 -0.19 -12.15 -0.90
CA ASN A 387 0.45 -11.60 -2.11
C ASN A 387 1.08 -12.71 -2.98
N ALA A 388 1.53 -13.82 -2.39
CA ALA A 388 1.95 -15.00 -3.15
C ALA A 388 0.76 -15.65 -3.90
N LEU A 389 -0.41 -15.73 -3.26
CA LEU A 389 -1.63 -16.26 -3.89
C LEU A 389 -2.09 -15.33 -5.03
N ARG A 390 -2.08 -14.00 -4.81
CA ARG A 390 -2.39 -13.00 -5.87
C ARG A 390 -1.42 -13.11 -7.04
N ALA A 391 -0.13 -13.28 -6.78
CA ALA A 391 0.90 -13.47 -7.80
C ALA A 391 0.69 -14.74 -8.64
N ALA A 392 -0.07 -15.70 -8.12
CA ALA A 392 -0.46 -16.95 -8.80
C ALA A 392 -1.90 -16.90 -9.36
N ASN A 393 -2.52 -15.73 -9.48
CA ASN A 393 -3.90 -15.48 -9.97
C ASN A 393 -5.03 -16.01 -9.05
N ASP A 394 -4.74 -16.39 -7.80
CA ASP A 394 -5.77 -16.84 -6.85
C ASP A 394 -6.37 -15.66 -6.06
N VAL A 395 -6.68 -14.57 -6.79
CA VAL A 395 -7.12 -13.28 -6.21
C VAL A 395 -8.55 -13.31 -5.68
N GLN A 396 -9.42 -14.12 -6.27
CA GLN A 396 -10.80 -14.24 -5.79
C GLN A 396 -10.86 -14.83 -4.39
N PHE A 397 -10.02 -15.85 -4.14
CA PHE A 397 -9.93 -16.45 -2.80
C PHE A 397 -9.42 -15.43 -1.76
N THR A 398 -8.37 -14.68 -2.10
CA THR A 398 -7.85 -13.66 -1.17
C THR A 398 -8.87 -12.57 -0.90
N MET A 399 -9.56 -12.08 -1.93
CA MET A 399 -10.61 -11.08 -1.81
C MET A 399 -11.76 -11.56 -0.91
N VAL A 400 -12.35 -12.70 -1.22
CA VAL A 400 -13.50 -13.23 -0.47
C VAL A 400 -13.13 -13.49 0.99
N THR A 401 -12.00 -14.14 1.23
CA THR A 401 -11.50 -14.41 2.59
C THR A 401 -11.29 -13.13 3.38
N SER A 402 -10.65 -12.11 2.77
CA SER A 402 -10.38 -10.84 3.42
C SER A 402 -11.66 -10.06 3.74
N ILE A 403 -12.63 -10.03 2.81
CA ILE A 403 -13.90 -9.33 2.99
C ILE A 403 -14.73 -10.00 4.09
N LEU A 404 -14.88 -11.32 4.03
CA LEU A 404 -15.63 -12.06 5.04
C LEU A 404 -14.97 -11.95 6.43
N SER A 405 -13.64 -12.04 6.47
CA SER A 405 -12.90 -11.88 7.71
C SER A 405 -13.10 -10.49 8.32
N MET A 406 -13.02 -9.43 7.49
CA MET A 406 -13.27 -8.06 7.93
C MET A 406 -14.71 -7.87 8.44
N ALA A 407 -15.71 -8.39 7.73
CA ALA A 407 -17.11 -8.21 8.09
C ALA A 407 -17.46 -8.98 9.38
N ILE A 408 -17.08 -10.25 9.46
CA ILE A 408 -17.49 -11.14 10.55
C ILE A 408 -16.62 -10.92 11.79
N TRP A 409 -15.30 -11.11 11.63
CA TRP A 409 -14.38 -11.12 12.76
C TRP A 409 -13.97 -9.72 13.18
N ARG A 410 -13.67 -8.83 12.23
CA ARG A 410 -13.24 -7.47 12.58
C ARG A 410 -14.42 -6.62 13.06
N LEU A 411 -15.47 -6.46 12.24
CA LEU A 411 -16.62 -5.61 12.59
C LEU A 411 -17.58 -6.30 13.55
N GLY A 412 -18.00 -7.55 13.29
CA GLY A 412 -18.95 -8.27 14.12
C GLY A 412 -18.43 -8.50 15.55
N PHE A 413 -17.20 -8.98 15.69
CA PHE A 413 -16.58 -9.18 17.01
C PHE A 413 -16.19 -7.87 17.69
N SER A 414 -15.83 -6.81 16.95
CA SER A 414 -15.64 -5.49 17.54
C SER A 414 -16.92 -4.99 18.20
N TYR A 415 -18.06 -5.16 17.55
CA TYR A 415 -19.35 -4.83 18.14
C TYR A 415 -19.67 -5.71 19.35
N LEU A 416 -19.50 -7.03 19.23
CA LEU A 416 -19.76 -7.97 20.31
C LEU A 416 -18.88 -7.71 21.54
N ILE A 417 -17.57 -7.66 21.36
CA ILE A 417 -16.61 -7.57 22.46
C ILE A 417 -16.46 -6.11 22.93
N GLY A 418 -16.38 -5.15 21.99
CA GLY A 418 -16.17 -3.75 22.31
C GLY A 418 -17.40 -3.07 22.87
N VAL A 419 -18.57 -3.23 22.20
CA VAL A 419 -19.82 -2.54 22.58
C VAL A 419 -20.63 -3.39 23.55
N HIS A 420 -21.02 -4.61 23.17
CA HIS A 420 -21.96 -5.42 23.97
C HIS A 420 -21.33 -5.95 25.27
N MET A 421 -20.09 -6.41 25.25
CA MET A 421 -19.36 -6.83 26.46
C MET A 421 -18.72 -5.65 27.23
N GLY A 422 -18.74 -4.43 26.67
CA GLY A 422 -18.27 -3.22 27.33
C GLY A 422 -16.74 -3.07 27.45
N LEU A 423 -15.95 -3.85 26.72
CA LEU A 423 -14.49 -3.77 26.75
C LEU A 423 -13.90 -2.58 25.95
N GLY A 424 -14.75 -1.80 25.26
CA GLY A 424 -14.36 -0.61 24.53
C GLY A 424 -13.28 -0.86 23.47
N ALA A 425 -12.29 0.03 23.39
CA ALA A 425 -11.21 -0.08 22.42
C ALA A 425 -10.39 -1.36 22.57
N ILE A 426 -10.20 -1.87 23.78
CA ILE A 426 -9.50 -3.15 24.02
C ILE A 426 -10.22 -4.29 23.30
N GLY A 427 -11.55 -4.36 23.41
CA GLY A 427 -12.37 -5.36 22.72
C GLY A 427 -12.26 -5.28 21.22
N VAL A 428 -12.19 -4.08 20.65
CA VAL A 428 -11.99 -3.84 19.22
C VAL A 428 -10.62 -4.34 18.75
N TRP A 429 -9.56 -4.11 19.51
CA TRP A 429 -8.21 -4.58 19.18
C TRP A 429 -8.05 -6.09 19.36
N ILE A 430 -8.76 -6.70 20.32
CA ILE A 430 -8.87 -8.17 20.42
C ILE A 430 -9.57 -8.75 19.19
N ALA A 431 -10.65 -8.14 18.73
CA ALA A 431 -11.35 -8.55 17.50
C ALA A 431 -10.43 -8.48 16.26
N MET A 432 -9.52 -7.51 16.22
CA MET A 432 -8.46 -7.45 15.20
C MET A 432 -7.55 -8.67 15.22
N VAL A 433 -7.13 -9.10 16.39
CA VAL A 433 -6.28 -10.29 16.51
C VAL A 433 -7.04 -11.54 16.06
N VAL A 434 -8.32 -11.67 16.41
CA VAL A 434 -9.18 -12.77 15.95
C VAL A 434 -9.30 -12.78 14.41
N ASP A 435 -9.52 -11.61 13.79
CA ASP A 435 -9.51 -11.45 12.33
C ASP A 435 -8.20 -11.97 11.73
N TRP A 436 -7.05 -11.61 12.30
CA TRP A 436 -5.74 -12.07 11.81
C TRP A 436 -5.56 -13.58 11.95
N VAL A 437 -5.97 -14.19 13.06
CA VAL A 437 -5.92 -15.64 13.24
C VAL A 437 -6.72 -16.36 12.17
N CYS A 438 -7.95 -15.91 11.91
CA CYS A 438 -8.79 -16.51 10.88
C CYS A 438 -8.18 -16.37 9.48
N ARG A 439 -7.61 -15.20 9.15
CA ARG A 439 -6.88 -15.01 7.89
C ARG A 439 -5.68 -15.94 7.78
N VAL A 440 -4.86 -16.06 8.83
CA VAL A 440 -3.71 -16.98 8.85
C VAL A 440 -4.16 -18.40 8.55
N VAL A 441 -5.19 -18.88 9.24
CA VAL A 441 -5.72 -20.23 9.02
C VAL A 441 -6.15 -20.42 7.57
N CYS A 442 -6.98 -19.52 7.02
CA CYS A 442 -7.47 -19.61 5.66
C CYS A 442 -6.33 -19.58 4.63
N PHE A 443 -5.40 -18.61 4.74
CA PHE A 443 -4.34 -18.45 3.76
C PHE A 443 -3.27 -19.54 3.85
N VAL A 444 -2.92 -19.99 5.05
CA VAL A 444 -1.96 -21.10 5.23
C VAL A 444 -2.55 -22.41 4.69
N LEU A 445 -3.82 -22.71 4.98
CA LEU A 445 -4.49 -23.91 4.44
C LEU A 445 -4.57 -23.81 2.90
N ARG A 446 -4.95 -22.65 2.34
CA ARG A 446 -4.98 -22.46 0.88
C ARG A 446 -3.61 -22.64 0.24
N PHE A 447 -2.56 -22.09 0.85
CA PHE A 447 -1.21 -22.22 0.36
C PHE A 447 -0.71 -23.69 0.42
N ARG A 448 -0.97 -24.38 1.53
CA ARG A 448 -0.60 -25.80 1.71
C ARG A 448 -1.35 -26.74 0.78
N SER A 449 -2.61 -26.45 0.47
CA SER A 449 -3.42 -27.30 -0.45
C SER A 449 -2.85 -27.35 -1.87
N GLY A 450 -2.01 -26.38 -2.27
CA GLY A 450 -1.43 -26.30 -3.60
C GLY A 450 -2.42 -25.92 -4.72
N ILE A 451 -3.70 -25.67 -4.42
CA ILE A 451 -4.73 -25.31 -5.42
C ILE A 451 -4.35 -24.07 -6.21
N TRP A 452 -3.67 -23.11 -5.59
CA TRP A 452 -3.18 -21.89 -6.25
C TRP A 452 -2.22 -22.15 -7.42
N LYS A 453 -1.52 -23.30 -7.43
CA LYS A 453 -0.59 -23.70 -8.49
C LYS A 453 -1.30 -23.97 -9.82
N THR A 454 -2.59 -24.29 -9.78
CA THR A 454 -3.40 -24.61 -10.97
C THR A 454 -4.16 -23.39 -11.51
N LYS A 455 -4.06 -22.24 -10.87
CA LYS A 455 -4.78 -21.00 -11.25
C LYS A 455 -4.07 -20.21 -12.36
N TYR A 456 -2.79 -20.47 -12.59
CA TYR A 456 -2.06 -19.86 -13.68
C TYR A 456 -2.41 -20.58 -14.99
N ILE A 457 -3.00 -19.85 -15.92
CA ILE A 457 -3.23 -20.27 -17.30
C ILE A 457 -2.31 -19.40 -18.16
N ALA A 458 -1.39 -20.02 -18.87
CA ALA A 458 -0.38 -19.36 -19.73
C ALA A 458 -1.03 -18.56 -20.88
#